data_7d4b8f446886d9c91072e2ee624d12bc
#
_entry.id   7d4b8f446886d9c91072e2ee624d12bc
#
_cell.length_a   1.000
_cell.length_b   1.000
_cell.length_c   1.000
_cell.angle_alpha   90.00
_cell.angle_beta   90.00
_cell.angle_gamma   90.00
#
_symmetry.space_group_name_H-M   'P 1'
#
loop_
_entity.id
_entity.type
_entity.pdbx_description
1 polymer ?
#
loop_
_entity_poly.entity_id
_entity_poly.type
_entity_poly.pdbx_seq_one_letter_code
_entity_poly.pdbx_strand_id
1 'polypeptide(L)'
;MKRDNPLLGRRSLLLAGASALALSACQSLIPGQGPPPRLFRLTPKSAYEGAPTVDWQLVVEPPTAQASIDSPRIGLMLTPLRFDYYAQANWVDRAPLMVQSLIVESFDNSKAIVGVGREAIGLRPDYILKSELREFQAEVEGGNHVVHVALNVKLVQM
;
A
#
# COMPACT_ATOMS: atom_id res chain seq x y z
N MET A 1 -12.31 69.53 -28.25
CA MET A 1 -12.67 68.61 -27.18
C MET A 1 -11.47 67.65 -27.00
N LYS A 2 -10.59 67.96 -26.04
CA LYS A 2 -9.31 67.25 -25.81
C LYS A 2 -9.55 66.16 -24.73
N ARG A 3 -9.36 64.88 -25.07
CA ARG A 3 -9.46 63.80 -24.12
C ARG A 3 -8.12 63.65 -23.48
N ASP A 4 -8.03 63.98 -22.20
CA ASP A 4 -6.86 63.76 -21.39
C ASP A 4 -6.89 62.28 -20.97
N ASN A 5 -5.91 61.46 -21.42
CA ASN A 5 -5.66 60.11 -20.93
C ASN A 5 -4.98 60.21 -19.58
N PRO A 6 -5.51 59.57 -18.52
CA PRO A 6 -4.79 59.50 -17.26
C PRO A 6 -3.59 58.58 -17.42
N LEU A 7 -2.40 59.17 -17.36
CA LEU A 7 -1.14 58.46 -17.29
C LEU A 7 -1.15 57.52 -16.07
N LEU A 8 -1.22 56.25 -16.31
CA LEU A 8 -0.94 55.23 -15.32
C LEU A 8 0.48 55.50 -14.75
N GLY A 9 0.51 56.04 -13.54
CA GLY A 9 1.75 56.45 -12.91
C GLY A 9 2.67 55.23 -12.65
N ARG A 10 3.98 55.44 -12.86
CA ARG A 10 5.03 54.43 -12.63
C ARG A 10 4.88 53.71 -11.26
N ARG A 11 4.24 54.37 -10.29
CA ARG A 11 3.92 53.80 -8.96
C ARG A 11 2.85 52.73 -9.01
N SER A 12 1.83 52.82 -9.86
CA SER A 12 0.78 51.84 -10.03
C SER A 12 1.29 50.54 -10.71
N LEU A 13 2.25 50.69 -11.64
CA LEU A 13 2.93 49.54 -12.27
C LEU A 13 3.84 48.78 -11.29
N LEU A 14 4.50 49.48 -10.38
CA LEU A 14 5.34 48.87 -9.35
C LEU A 14 4.52 48.12 -8.30
N LEU A 15 3.35 48.65 -7.91
CA LEU A 15 2.43 47.99 -6.98
C LEU A 15 1.76 46.76 -7.60
N ALA A 16 1.43 46.78 -8.89
CA ALA A 16 0.88 45.64 -9.62
C ALA A 16 1.91 44.53 -9.80
N GLY A 17 3.20 44.87 -10.01
CA GLY A 17 4.30 43.93 -10.11
C GLY A 17 4.61 43.23 -8.76
N ALA A 18 4.55 43.97 -7.66
CA ALA A 18 4.80 43.41 -6.31
C ALA A 18 3.71 42.41 -5.85
N SER A 19 2.43 42.68 -6.22
CA SER A 19 1.33 41.77 -5.90
C SER A 19 1.37 40.48 -6.72
N ALA A 20 1.86 40.49 -7.95
CA ALA A 20 2.02 39.28 -8.78
C ALA A 20 3.12 38.34 -8.26
N LEU A 21 4.20 38.91 -7.70
CA LEU A 21 5.29 38.12 -7.08
C LEU A 21 4.89 37.51 -5.74
N ALA A 22 3.97 38.10 -5.00
CA ALA A 22 3.48 37.57 -3.72
C ALA A 22 2.55 36.35 -3.90
N LEU A 23 1.84 36.22 -5.03
CA LEU A 23 0.96 35.09 -5.31
C LEU A 23 1.74 33.82 -5.68
N SER A 24 2.93 33.93 -6.24
CA SER A 24 3.74 32.77 -6.62
C SER A 24 4.44 32.09 -5.42
N ALA A 25 4.58 32.79 -4.29
CA ALA A 25 5.20 32.22 -3.08
C ALA A 25 4.27 31.27 -2.29
N CYS A 26 2.96 31.29 -2.55
CA CYS A 26 1.99 30.46 -1.81
C CYS A 26 1.81 29.04 -2.36
N GLN A 27 2.43 28.67 -3.48
CA GLN A 27 2.27 27.32 -4.07
C GLN A 27 2.92 26.21 -3.24
N SER A 28 3.87 26.53 -2.37
CA SER A 28 4.55 25.53 -1.53
C SER A 28 3.83 25.21 -0.22
N LEU A 29 2.70 25.87 0.09
CA LEU A 29 1.95 25.71 1.34
C LEU A 29 0.69 24.84 1.21
N ILE A 30 0.41 24.28 0.03
CA ILE A 30 -0.73 23.37 -0.12
C ILE A 30 -0.34 21.99 0.40
N PRO A 31 -0.94 21.50 1.50
CA PRO A 31 -0.70 20.16 1.98
C PRO A 31 -1.04 19.14 0.88
N GLY A 32 -0.10 18.26 0.53
CA GLY A 32 -0.31 17.21 -0.48
C GLY A 32 0.37 17.45 -1.84
N GLN A 33 1.12 18.52 -2.07
CA GLN A 33 1.88 18.75 -3.30
C GLN A 33 3.30 18.14 -3.32
N GLY A 34 3.59 17.18 -2.44
CA GLY A 34 4.82 16.39 -2.56
C GLY A 34 4.78 15.46 -3.78
N PRO A 35 5.94 14.98 -4.26
CA PRO A 35 5.95 13.95 -5.30
C PRO A 35 5.13 12.74 -4.86
N PRO A 36 4.44 12.05 -5.80
CA PRO A 36 3.65 10.88 -5.45
C PRO A 36 4.54 9.79 -4.83
N PRO A 37 4.02 9.01 -3.88
CA PRO A 37 4.80 7.93 -3.28
C PRO A 37 5.14 6.87 -4.32
N ARG A 38 6.31 6.25 -4.16
CA ARG A 38 6.71 5.06 -4.93
C ARG A 38 5.85 3.88 -4.49
N LEU A 39 5.33 3.13 -5.45
CA LEU A 39 4.51 1.96 -5.19
C LEU A 39 5.36 0.69 -5.31
N PHE A 40 5.21 -0.19 -4.33
CA PHE A 40 5.89 -1.47 -4.25
C PHE A 40 4.86 -2.61 -4.24
N ARG A 41 5.21 -3.72 -4.85
CA ARG A 41 4.44 -4.95 -4.75
C ARG A 41 5.38 -6.14 -4.56
N LEU A 42 4.86 -7.19 -3.94
CA LEU A 42 5.53 -8.47 -3.83
C LEU A 42 5.11 -9.37 -4.98
N THR A 43 5.97 -10.31 -5.34
CA THR A 43 5.70 -11.32 -6.36
C THR A 43 5.43 -12.66 -5.69
N PRO A 44 4.42 -13.42 -6.17
CA PRO A 44 4.14 -14.75 -5.65
C PRO A 44 5.27 -15.73 -6.01
N LYS A 45 5.35 -16.83 -5.28
CA LYS A 45 6.21 -17.94 -5.67
C LYS A 45 5.66 -18.55 -6.96
N SER A 46 6.52 -18.77 -7.94
CA SER A 46 6.13 -19.24 -9.29
C SER A 46 6.66 -20.62 -9.64
N ALA A 47 7.68 -21.12 -8.92
CA ALA A 47 8.26 -22.43 -9.17
C ALA A 47 8.07 -23.36 -7.98
N TYR A 48 7.55 -24.55 -8.23
CA TYR A 48 7.31 -25.60 -7.25
C TYR A 48 7.78 -26.93 -7.81
N GLU A 49 8.53 -27.69 -7.02
CA GLU A 49 8.99 -29.02 -7.39
C GLU A 49 8.30 -30.05 -6.50
N GLY A 50 7.69 -31.07 -7.14
CA GLY A 50 7.21 -32.27 -6.46
C GLY A 50 6.06 -32.05 -5.46
N ALA A 51 5.27 -31.00 -5.59
CA ALA A 51 4.11 -30.81 -4.73
C ALA A 51 3.06 -31.90 -5.01
N PRO A 52 2.58 -32.64 -4.00
CA PRO A 52 1.52 -33.61 -4.19
C PRO A 52 0.23 -32.90 -4.59
N THR A 53 -0.51 -33.46 -5.56
CA THR A 53 -1.80 -32.94 -5.97
C THR A 53 -2.92 -33.44 -5.05
N VAL A 54 -3.88 -32.56 -4.80
CA VAL A 54 -5.09 -32.84 -4.01
C VAL A 54 -6.33 -32.47 -4.80
N ASP A 55 -7.45 -33.15 -4.55
CA ASP A 55 -8.70 -33.05 -5.30
C ASP A 55 -9.75 -32.15 -4.63
N TRP A 56 -9.36 -31.34 -3.65
CA TRP A 56 -10.23 -30.42 -2.93
C TRP A 56 -10.03 -28.97 -3.38
N GLN A 57 -11.01 -28.13 -3.02
CA GLN A 57 -11.04 -26.69 -3.36
C GLN A 57 -10.78 -25.83 -2.12
N LEU A 58 -9.99 -24.78 -2.31
CA LEU A 58 -9.59 -23.86 -1.25
C LEU A 58 -10.11 -22.44 -1.52
N VAL A 59 -10.81 -21.89 -0.54
CA VAL A 59 -11.06 -20.44 -0.48
C VAL A 59 -10.09 -19.80 0.51
N VAL A 60 -9.44 -18.74 0.08
CA VAL A 60 -8.55 -17.93 0.91
C VAL A 60 -9.29 -16.64 1.28
N GLU A 61 -9.63 -16.48 2.55
CA GLU A 61 -10.20 -15.23 3.07
C GLU A 61 -9.12 -14.16 3.19
N PRO A 62 -9.48 -12.85 3.08
CA PRO A 62 -8.54 -11.79 3.39
C PRO A 62 -8.01 -11.93 4.82
N PRO A 63 -6.70 -11.86 5.05
CA PRO A 63 -6.15 -11.83 6.40
C PRO A 63 -6.74 -10.69 7.21
N THR A 64 -7.11 -10.94 8.45
CA THR A 64 -7.36 -9.87 9.41
C THR A 64 -6.03 -9.25 9.85
N ALA A 65 -6.02 -7.96 10.14
CA ALA A 65 -4.82 -7.28 10.63
C ALA A 65 -5.19 -6.08 11.51
N GLN A 66 -4.23 -5.63 12.32
CA GLN A 66 -4.35 -4.37 13.05
C GLN A 66 -4.37 -3.18 12.07
N ALA A 67 -5.03 -2.09 12.45
CA ALA A 67 -5.17 -0.90 11.59
C ALA A 67 -3.83 -0.29 11.12
N SER A 68 -2.77 -0.44 11.90
CA SER A 68 -1.42 -0.02 11.52
C SER A 68 -0.86 -0.80 10.33
N ILE A 69 -1.23 -2.08 10.19
CA ILE A 69 -0.81 -2.97 9.11
C ILE A 69 -1.86 -3.00 7.99
N ASP A 70 -3.14 -2.88 8.35
CA ASP A 70 -4.25 -2.84 7.38
C ASP A 70 -4.30 -1.51 6.60
N SER A 71 -3.24 -1.26 5.88
CA SER A 71 -2.94 -0.01 5.20
C SER A 71 -2.08 -0.27 3.96
N PRO A 72 -2.11 0.59 2.95
CA PRO A 72 -1.11 0.55 1.87
C PRO A 72 0.25 1.10 2.28
N ARG A 73 0.41 1.64 3.49
CA ARG A 73 1.68 2.20 3.96
C ARG A 73 2.63 1.08 4.40
N ILE A 74 3.92 1.23 4.11
CA ILE A 74 4.95 0.28 4.54
C ILE A 74 5.34 0.59 5.98
N GLY A 75 5.07 -0.34 6.90
CA GLY A 75 5.32 -0.19 8.32
C GLY A 75 6.81 -0.19 8.67
N LEU A 76 7.17 0.64 9.65
CA LEU A 76 8.52 0.74 10.21
C LEU A 76 8.45 0.91 11.72
N MET A 77 9.04 -0.01 12.47
CA MET A 77 9.23 0.12 13.92
C MET A 77 10.64 0.64 14.21
N LEU A 78 10.71 1.87 14.69
CA LEU A 78 11.98 2.49 15.10
C LEU A 78 12.43 2.03 16.48
N THR A 79 11.49 1.71 17.34
CA THR A 79 11.69 1.12 18.68
C THR A 79 10.50 0.21 18.98
N PRO A 80 10.56 -0.69 19.98
CA PRO A 80 9.43 -1.56 20.33
C PRO A 80 8.12 -0.85 20.69
N LEU A 81 8.17 0.46 20.96
CA LEU A 81 7.01 1.27 21.33
C LEU A 81 6.64 2.32 20.27
N ARG A 82 7.42 2.42 19.17
CA ARG A 82 7.21 3.45 18.16
C ARG A 82 7.04 2.84 16.77
N PHE A 83 5.81 2.87 16.29
CA PHE A 83 5.44 2.46 14.93
C PHE A 83 5.29 3.69 14.03
N ASP A 84 6.04 3.73 12.96
CA ASP A 84 6.03 4.76 11.92
C ASP A 84 5.78 4.10 10.55
N TYR A 85 5.96 4.87 9.49
CA TYR A 85 5.89 4.37 8.11
C TYR A 85 7.02 4.94 7.28
N TYR A 86 7.46 4.21 6.28
CA TYR A 86 8.41 4.73 5.30
C TYR A 86 7.81 5.92 4.56
N ALA A 87 8.57 7.02 4.51
CA ALA A 87 8.17 8.18 3.74
C ALA A 87 8.24 7.89 2.23
N GLN A 88 7.27 8.42 1.48
CA GLN A 88 7.25 8.33 0.01
C GLN A 88 7.31 6.88 -0.55
N ALA A 89 6.82 5.90 0.23
CA ALA A 89 6.81 4.49 -0.17
C ALA A 89 5.53 3.82 0.32
N ASN A 90 4.78 3.24 -0.61
CA ASN A 90 3.54 2.51 -0.30
C ASN A 90 3.52 1.17 -1.01
N TRP A 91 2.75 0.25 -0.48
CA TRP A 91 2.29 -0.91 -1.22
C TRP A 91 1.30 -0.50 -2.30
N VAL A 92 1.16 -1.30 -3.36
CA VAL A 92 0.16 -1.10 -4.43
C VAL A 92 -1.27 -1.29 -3.93
N ASP A 93 -1.47 -1.97 -2.79
CA ASP A 93 -2.76 -2.24 -2.16
C ASP A 93 -2.57 -2.31 -0.64
N ARG A 94 -3.66 -2.43 0.13
CA ARG A 94 -3.61 -2.73 1.56
C ARG A 94 -2.87 -4.05 1.79
N ALA A 95 -1.98 -4.09 2.78
CA ALA A 95 -1.12 -5.25 3.01
C ALA A 95 -1.90 -6.58 3.14
N PRO A 96 -3.04 -6.70 3.86
CA PRO A 96 -3.80 -7.94 3.91
C PRO A 96 -4.31 -8.41 2.55
N LEU A 97 -4.80 -7.50 1.69
CA LEU A 97 -5.31 -7.85 0.36
C LEU A 97 -4.17 -8.28 -0.59
N MET A 98 -3.01 -7.63 -0.46
CA MET A 98 -1.81 -8.03 -1.20
C MET A 98 -1.34 -9.42 -0.76
N VAL A 99 -1.32 -9.70 0.55
CA VAL A 99 -0.95 -11.02 1.09
C VAL A 99 -1.95 -12.09 0.65
N GLN A 100 -3.25 -11.83 0.69
CA GLN A 100 -4.27 -12.74 0.12
C GLN A 100 -3.97 -13.09 -1.33
N SER A 101 -3.68 -12.07 -2.14
CA SER A 101 -3.36 -12.26 -3.56
C SER A 101 -2.14 -13.15 -3.75
N LEU A 102 -1.08 -12.90 -2.98
CA LEU A 102 0.15 -13.70 -3.03
C LEU A 102 -0.10 -15.16 -2.65
N ILE A 103 -0.94 -15.42 -1.64
CA ILE A 103 -1.30 -16.77 -1.22
C ILE A 103 -2.07 -17.48 -2.33
N VAL A 104 -3.13 -16.85 -2.85
CA VAL A 104 -3.96 -17.41 -3.94
C VAL A 104 -3.10 -17.72 -5.16
N GLU A 105 -2.31 -16.75 -5.63
CA GLU A 105 -1.45 -16.91 -6.82
C GLU A 105 -0.35 -17.96 -6.58
N SER A 106 0.20 -18.04 -5.37
CA SER A 106 1.20 -19.07 -5.03
C SER A 106 0.61 -20.48 -5.07
N PHE A 107 -0.57 -20.68 -4.50
CA PHE A 107 -1.25 -21.97 -4.58
C PHE A 107 -1.68 -22.33 -6.00
N ASP A 108 -2.19 -21.37 -6.75
CA ASP A 108 -2.56 -21.59 -8.16
C ASP A 108 -1.33 -21.93 -9.01
N ASN A 109 -0.21 -21.25 -8.81
CA ASN A 109 1.06 -21.56 -9.49
C ASN A 109 1.59 -22.93 -9.14
N SER A 110 1.34 -23.44 -7.94
CA SER A 110 1.78 -24.78 -7.54
C SER A 110 1.10 -25.91 -8.29
N LYS A 111 -0.10 -25.67 -8.84
CA LYS A 111 -0.97 -26.68 -9.47
C LYS A 111 -1.26 -27.89 -8.56
N ALA A 112 -1.03 -27.75 -7.26
CA ALA A 112 -1.23 -28.80 -6.28
C ALA A 112 -2.69 -28.93 -5.83
N ILE A 113 -3.48 -27.89 -5.96
CA ILE A 113 -4.89 -27.84 -5.53
C ILE A 113 -5.77 -27.66 -6.77
N VAL A 114 -6.87 -28.42 -6.87
CA VAL A 114 -7.77 -28.41 -8.04
C VAL A 114 -8.39 -27.03 -8.27
N GLY A 115 -8.74 -26.32 -7.21
CA GLY A 115 -9.28 -24.97 -7.29
C GLY A 115 -8.89 -24.13 -6.10
N VAL A 116 -8.33 -22.94 -6.37
CA VAL A 116 -8.02 -21.94 -5.34
C VAL A 116 -8.66 -20.63 -5.74
N GLY A 117 -9.31 -19.97 -4.82
CA GLY A 117 -9.95 -18.69 -5.09
C GLY A 117 -10.07 -17.79 -3.88
N ARG A 118 -10.40 -16.53 -4.16
CA ARG A 118 -10.92 -15.60 -3.18
C ARG A 118 -12.41 -15.89 -3.03
N GLU A 119 -13.08 -15.33 -2.04
CA GLU A 119 -14.51 -15.59 -1.76
C GLU A 119 -15.38 -15.88 -3.00
N ALA A 120 -16.17 -16.96 -2.88
CA ALA A 120 -17.47 -17.20 -3.49
C ALA A 120 -17.68 -16.90 -5.00
N ILE A 121 -16.67 -16.95 -5.84
CA ILE A 121 -16.91 -16.96 -7.30
C ILE A 121 -17.25 -18.40 -7.72
N GLY A 122 -18.41 -18.90 -7.30
CA GLY A 122 -18.95 -20.19 -7.76
C GLY A 122 -18.21 -21.44 -7.27
N LEU A 123 -17.23 -21.31 -6.38
CA LEU A 123 -16.56 -22.44 -5.76
C LEU A 123 -17.41 -22.96 -4.60
N ARG A 124 -17.52 -24.28 -4.47
CA ARG A 124 -17.93 -24.94 -3.22
C ARG A 124 -16.64 -25.37 -2.54
N PRO A 125 -16.13 -24.58 -1.58
CA PRO A 125 -14.84 -24.90 -0.97
C PRO A 125 -15.00 -26.10 -0.05
N ASP A 126 -14.04 -27.03 -0.10
CA ASP A 126 -13.87 -28.05 0.92
C ASP A 126 -13.16 -27.49 2.14
N TYR A 127 -12.31 -26.47 1.92
CA TYR A 127 -11.54 -25.81 2.96
C TYR A 127 -11.53 -24.29 2.78
N ILE A 128 -11.53 -23.59 3.93
CA ILE A 128 -11.33 -22.15 4.02
C ILE A 128 -10.02 -21.88 4.76
N LEU A 129 -9.12 -21.11 4.14
CA LEU A 129 -7.93 -20.59 4.77
C LEU A 129 -8.26 -19.24 5.44
N LYS A 130 -8.31 -19.24 6.77
CA LYS A 130 -8.43 -18.04 7.58
C LYS A 130 -7.07 -17.65 8.12
N SER A 131 -6.74 -16.35 8.09
CA SER A 131 -5.45 -15.90 8.56
C SER A 131 -5.51 -14.54 9.26
N GLU A 132 -4.49 -14.29 10.09
CA GLU A 132 -4.28 -13.05 10.80
C GLU A 132 -2.84 -12.59 10.54
N LEU A 133 -2.70 -11.44 9.90
CA LEU A 133 -1.40 -10.81 9.64
C LEU A 133 -1.04 -9.96 10.87
N ARG A 134 -0.16 -10.50 11.72
CA ARG A 134 0.23 -9.89 12.99
C ARG A 134 1.37 -8.90 12.84
N GLU A 135 2.33 -9.26 11.96
CA GLU A 135 3.52 -8.43 11.70
C GLU A 135 3.76 -8.37 10.20
N PHE A 136 3.99 -7.17 9.72
CA PHE A 136 4.32 -6.90 8.32
C PHE A 136 5.02 -5.55 8.21
N GLN A 137 6.16 -5.44 8.85
CA GLN A 137 6.93 -4.20 8.97
C GLN A 137 8.43 -4.47 8.92
N ALA A 138 9.19 -3.42 8.72
CA ALA A 138 10.61 -3.42 9.04
C ALA A 138 10.82 -2.94 10.48
N GLU A 139 11.85 -3.45 11.14
CA GLU A 139 12.29 -3.04 12.47
C GLU A 139 13.74 -2.59 12.41
N VAL A 140 14.11 -1.64 13.27
CA VAL A 140 15.50 -1.18 13.37
C VAL A 140 16.19 -1.93 14.51
N GLU A 141 17.06 -2.87 14.14
CA GLU A 141 17.86 -3.67 15.07
C GLU A 141 19.34 -3.38 14.88
N GLY A 142 20.01 -2.85 15.90
CA GLY A 142 21.44 -2.54 15.83
C GLY A 142 21.84 -1.61 14.68
N GLY A 143 20.93 -0.74 14.24
CA GLY A 143 21.13 0.16 13.10
C GLY A 143 20.83 -0.45 11.71
N ASN A 144 20.42 -1.71 11.66
CA ASN A 144 19.99 -2.36 10.42
C ASN A 144 18.46 -2.45 10.36
N HIS A 145 17.91 -2.50 9.15
CA HIS A 145 16.48 -2.77 8.93
C HIS A 145 16.29 -4.27 8.73
N VAL A 146 15.55 -4.90 9.63
CA VAL A 146 15.14 -6.31 9.57
C VAL A 146 13.67 -6.37 9.26
N VAL A 147 13.25 -7.25 8.36
CA VAL A 147 11.84 -7.41 7.99
C VAL A 147 11.21 -8.49 8.86
N HIS A 148 10.13 -8.14 9.55
CA HIS A 148 9.30 -9.05 10.32
C HIS A 148 7.98 -9.30 9.62
N VAL A 149 7.67 -10.59 9.42
CA VAL A 149 6.41 -11.07 8.86
C VAL A 149 5.89 -12.20 9.74
N ALA A 150 4.75 -11.99 10.38
CA ALA A 150 4.07 -13.01 11.16
C ALA A 150 2.63 -13.20 10.65
N LEU A 151 2.37 -14.36 10.08
CA LEU A 151 1.06 -14.77 9.60
C LEU A 151 0.58 -15.99 10.40
N ASN A 152 -0.48 -15.80 11.17
CA ASN A 152 -1.18 -16.89 11.84
C ASN A 152 -2.23 -17.48 10.91
N VAL A 153 -2.23 -18.78 10.71
CA VAL A 153 -3.08 -19.45 9.69
C VAL A 153 -3.89 -20.56 10.32
N LYS A 154 -5.16 -20.66 9.92
CA LYS A 154 -6.06 -21.77 10.26
C LYS A 154 -6.72 -22.29 8.99
N LEU A 155 -6.67 -23.61 8.80
CA LEU A 155 -7.42 -24.28 7.76
C LEU A 155 -8.70 -24.85 8.38
N VAL A 156 -9.84 -24.44 7.86
CA VAL A 156 -11.17 -24.84 8.33
C VAL A 156 -11.81 -25.72 7.29
N GLN A 157 -12.18 -26.94 7.65
CA GLN A 157 -12.94 -27.84 6.79
C GLN A 157 -14.42 -27.42 6.82
N MET A 158 -15.09 -27.45 5.67
CA MET A 158 -16.48 -27.06 5.49
C MET A 158 -17.42 -28.26 5.56
#